data_c2f703f44bb1aafd3f808db1523a4c32
#
_entry.id   c2f703f44bb1aafd3f808db1523a4c32
#
_cell.length_a   1.000
_cell.length_b   1.000
_cell.length_c   1.000
_cell.angle_alpha   90.00
_cell.angle_beta   90.00
_cell.angle_gamma   90.00
#
_symmetry.space_group_name_H-M   'P 1'
#
loop_
_entity.id
_entity.type
_entity.pdbx_description
1 polymer ?
#
loop_
_entity_poly.entity_id
_entity_poly.type
_entity_poly.pdbx_seq_one_letter_code
_entity_poly.pdbx_strand_id
1 'polypeptide(L)'
;MNTTQNVPMNDIQVHTTKDYSLFKTLNGNRDVNQLHLTRLKESMKKNHLTTIIMVNEKFEIIDGQHRFLICQELKLPINYIISKNYGLKEVQVLNANMKNWQIVDYVNGYCDLGYKDYITYREFVADYGFQSQVAILLLSGEYPSGNDVSSGTKFKEGNFKVQDYNEAKRKAEKIMMIEPYYKGYLRRSFILALVGMFKNENFEFTEFIAKLKQQPTTLQDCTNVSQY
;
A
#
# COMPACT_ATOMS: atom_id res chain seq x y z
N MET A 1 28.71 -9.00 32.88
CA MET A 1 29.18 -10.14 32.08
C MET A 1 28.03 -10.55 31.17
N ASN A 2 28.04 -10.14 29.88
CA ASN A 2 27.02 -10.51 28.91
C ASN A 2 27.38 -11.91 28.38
N THR A 3 26.67 -12.91 28.85
CA THR A 3 26.68 -14.23 28.26
C THR A 3 25.91 -14.18 26.92
N THR A 4 26.62 -13.97 25.82
CA THR A 4 26.11 -14.27 24.49
C THR A 4 25.78 -15.77 24.47
N GLN A 5 24.52 -16.12 24.54
CA GLN A 5 24.07 -17.50 24.27
C GLN A 5 24.48 -17.80 22.83
N ASN A 6 25.42 -18.72 22.65
CA ASN A 6 25.71 -19.33 21.35
C ASN A 6 24.46 -20.10 20.92
N VAL A 7 23.61 -19.48 20.11
CA VAL A 7 22.55 -20.19 19.41
C VAL A 7 23.26 -21.09 18.40
N PRO A 8 23.10 -22.42 18.48
CA PRO A 8 23.73 -23.33 17.51
C PRO A 8 23.24 -22.91 16.12
N MET A 9 24.17 -22.56 15.25
CA MET A 9 23.91 -22.30 13.84
C MET A 9 23.56 -23.66 13.21
N ASN A 10 22.27 -24.00 13.21
CA ASN A 10 21.79 -25.12 12.42
C ASN A 10 21.96 -24.72 10.95
N ASP A 11 22.74 -25.48 10.20
CA ASP A 11 22.85 -25.30 8.75
C ASP A 11 21.46 -25.45 8.13
N ILE A 12 20.87 -24.32 7.75
CA ILE A 12 19.58 -24.31 7.07
C ILE A 12 19.82 -24.72 5.62
N GLN A 13 19.36 -25.92 5.29
CA GLN A 13 19.46 -26.45 3.93
C GLN A 13 18.21 -26.06 3.13
N VAL A 14 18.41 -25.41 1.96
CA VAL A 14 17.35 -25.12 1.01
C VAL A 14 17.20 -26.30 0.05
N HIS A 15 15.99 -26.82 -0.03
CA HIS A 15 15.60 -27.88 -0.94
C HIS A 15 14.75 -27.34 -2.08
N THR A 16 14.79 -27.97 -3.24
CA THR A 16 13.98 -27.62 -4.41
C THR A 16 13.26 -28.84 -4.95
N THR A 17 11.96 -28.71 -5.23
CA THR A 17 11.17 -29.81 -5.81
C THR A 17 10.05 -29.31 -6.71
N LYS A 18 9.55 -30.18 -7.60
CA LYS A 18 8.27 -30.01 -8.31
C LYS A 18 7.23 -31.04 -7.87
N ASP A 19 7.56 -31.86 -6.89
CA ASP A 19 6.60 -32.78 -6.30
C ASP A 19 5.77 -32.07 -5.25
N TYR A 20 4.60 -31.58 -5.66
CA TYR A 20 3.67 -30.86 -4.80
C TYR A 20 2.94 -31.78 -3.82
N SER A 21 2.91 -33.10 -4.09
CA SER A 21 2.23 -34.09 -3.23
C SER A 21 2.90 -34.28 -1.88
N LEU A 22 4.16 -33.87 -1.74
CA LEU A 22 4.89 -33.90 -0.47
C LEU A 22 4.28 -32.99 0.59
N PHE A 23 3.67 -31.87 0.18
CA PHE A 23 3.27 -30.78 1.07
C PHE A 23 1.84 -30.95 1.56
N LYS A 24 1.62 -30.59 2.82
CA LYS A 24 0.34 -30.67 3.51
C LYS A 24 -0.03 -29.32 4.10
N THR A 25 -1.33 -29.02 4.15
CA THR A 25 -1.83 -27.86 4.88
C THR A 25 -1.81 -28.17 6.37
N LEU A 26 -1.29 -27.27 7.20
CA LEU A 26 -1.33 -27.39 8.64
C LEU A 26 -2.75 -27.11 9.15
N ASN A 27 -3.31 -28.01 9.96
CA ASN A 27 -4.62 -27.81 10.58
C ASN A 27 -4.62 -26.57 11.48
N GLY A 28 -5.68 -25.76 11.36
CA GLY A 28 -5.82 -24.51 12.10
C GLY A 28 -5.09 -23.31 11.49
N ASN A 29 -4.41 -23.47 10.35
CA ASN A 29 -3.91 -22.34 9.59
C ASN A 29 -5.09 -21.53 9.02
N ARG A 30 -4.88 -20.24 8.76
CA ARG A 30 -5.93 -19.35 8.24
C ARG A 30 -6.38 -19.76 6.83
N ASP A 31 -7.63 -19.46 6.53
CA ASP A 31 -8.20 -19.69 5.20
C ASP A 31 -7.45 -18.92 4.09
N VAL A 32 -7.48 -19.49 2.90
CA VAL A 32 -6.87 -18.90 1.71
C VAL A 32 -7.71 -17.74 1.22
N ASN A 33 -7.13 -16.54 1.22
CA ASN A 33 -7.78 -15.34 0.67
C ASN A 33 -7.64 -15.31 -0.86
N GLN A 34 -8.74 -15.54 -1.58
CA GLN A 34 -8.76 -15.62 -3.04
C GLN A 34 -8.31 -14.33 -3.74
N LEU A 35 -8.69 -13.17 -3.21
CA LEU A 35 -8.27 -11.88 -3.77
C LEU A 35 -6.76 -11.67 -3.63
N HIS A 36 -6.21 -12.04 -2.48
CA HIS A 36 -4.77 -12.00 -2.25
C HIS A 36 -4.03 -12.99 -3.15
N LEU A 37 -4.58 -14.20 -3.32
CA LEU A 37 -4.01 -15.23 -4.19
C LEU A 37 -3.93 -14.72 -5.65
N THR A 38 -5.01 -14.13 -6.17
CA THR A 38 -5.05 -13.58 -7.53
C THR A 38 -3.99 -12.49 -7.74
N ARG A 39 -3.88 -11.54 -6.81
CA ARG A 39 -2.89 -10.45 -6.89
C ARG A 39 -1.46 -10.98 -6.84
N LEU A 40 -1.19 -11.90 -5.93
CA LEU A 40 0.14 -12.51 -5.80
C LEU A 40 0.50 -13.33 -7.04
N LYS A 41 -0.47 -14.05 -7.63
CA LYS A 41 -0.29 -14.80 -8.88
C LYS A 41 0.11 -13.90 -10.05
N GLU A 42 -0.58 -12.77 -10.23
CA GLU A 42 -0.22 -11.80 -11.26
C GLU A 42 1.16 -11.18 -11.02
N SER A 43 1.50 -10.89 -9.77
CA SER A 43 2.83 -10.42 -9.41
C SER A 43 3.92 -11.45 -9.72
N MET A 44 3.69 -12.74 -9.41
CA MET A 44 4.64 -13.82 -9.68
C MET A 44 4.79 -14.12 -11.16
N LYS A 45 3.75 -13.89 -11.99
CA LYS A 45 3.87 -13.99 -13.46
C LYS A 45 4.74 -12.89 -14.04
N LYS A 46 4.65 -11.67 -13.52
CA LYS A 46 5.43 -10.51 -13.98
C LYS A 46 6.88 -10.57 -13.51
N ASN A 47 7.08 -10.91 -12.25
CA ASN A 47 8.37 -10.90 -11.58
C ASN A 47 8.51 -12.18 -10.76
N HIS A 48 9.11 -13.22 -11.35
CA HIS A 48 9.37 -14.47 -10.64
C HIS A 48 10.50 -14.26 -9.61
N LEU A 49 10.13 -13.79 -8.43
CA LEU A 49 11.06 -13.68 -7.32
C LEU A 49 11.25 -15.06 -6.68
N THR A 50 12.49 -15.48 -6.53
CA THR A 50 12.82 -16.71 -5.78
C THR A 50 12.36 -16.53 -4.33
N THR A 51 11.40 -17.36 -3.92
CA THR A 51 10.87 -17.35 -2.54
C THR A 51 11.01 -18.74 -1.94
N ILE A 52 11.20 -18.78 -0.62
CA ILE A 52 11.33 -20.02 0.14
C ILE A 52 10.06 -20.19 0.97
N ILE A 53 9.47 -21.39 0.97
CA ILE A 53 8.42 -21.76 1.92
C ILE A 53 9.04 -22.51 3.11
N MET A 54 8.42 -22.40 4.27
CA MET A 54 8.84 -23.09 5.48
C MET A 54 7.87 -24.24 5.76
N VAL A 55 8.41 -25.43 5.98
CA VAL A 55 7.65 -26.61 6.37
C VAL A 55 8.23 -27.23 7.63
N ASN A 56 7.44 -28.03 8.35
CA ASN A 56 7.96 -28.86 9.42
C ASN A 56 8.44 -30.25 8.91
N GLU A 57 8.89 -31.11 9.79
CA GLU A 57 9.36 -32.45 9.48
C GLU A 57 8.31 -33.39 8.89
N LYS A 58 7.02 -33.02 8.96
CA LYS A 58 5.89 -33.74 8.37
C LYS A 58 5.47 -33.13 7.01
N PHE A 59 6.23 -32.17 6.51
CA PHE A 59 5.94 -31.37 5.31
C PHE A 59 4.64 -30.56 5.42
N GLU A 60 4.20 -30.22 6.65
CA GLU A 60 3.10 -29.29 6.85
C GLU A 60 3.61 -27.85 6.67
N ILE A 61 2.90 -27.04 5.89
CA ILE A 61 3.33 -25.70 5.51
C ILE A 61 3.14 -24.76 6.71
N ILE A 62 4.24 -24.26 7.25
CA ILE A 62 4.31 -23.29 8.35
C ILE A 62 4.18 -21.87 7.82
N ASP A 63 4.93 -21.51 6.77
CA ASP A 63 4.82 -20.22 6.06
C ASP A 63 4.85 -20.41 4.56
N GLY A 64 4.13 -19.55 3.84
CA GLY A 64 4.12 -19.50 2.38
C GLY A 64 2.99 -20.28 1.72
N GLN A 65 1.88 -20.57 2.40
CA GLN A 65 0.72 -21.32 1.86
C GLN A 65 0.21 -20.73 0.52
N HIS A 66 0.05 -19.42 0.42
CA HIS A 66 -0.38 -18.77 -0.84
C HIS A 66 0.66 -18.95 -1.95
N ARG A 67 1.96 -18.84 -1.62
CA ARG A 67 3.07 -19.07 -2.57
C ARG A 67 3.11 -20.51 -3.08
N PHE A 68 2.90 -21.48 -2.18
CA PHE A 68 2.78 -22.90 -2.54
C PHE A 68 1.68 -23.13 -3.56
N LEU A 69 0.47 -22.65 -3.29
CA LEU A 69 -0.68 -22.82 -4.18
C LEU A 69 -0.45 -22.22 -5.58
N ILE A 70 0.19 -21.06 -5.63
CA ILE A 70 0.50 -20.41 -6.91
C ILE A 70 1.61 -21.18 -7.66
N CYS A 71 2.65 -21.62 -6.98
CA CYS A 71 3.70 -22.45 -7.60
C CYS A 71 3.12 -23.75 -8.16
N GLN A 72 2.22 -24.40 -7.43
CA GLN A 72 1.51 -25.60 -7.89
C GLN A 72 0.67 -25.32 -9.15
N GLU A 73 -0.12 -24.25 -9.15
CA GLU A 73 -0.96 -23.85 -10.28
C GLU A 73 -0.13 -23.47 -11.53
N LEU A 74 0.97 -22.75 -11.33
CA LEU A 74 1.87 -22.30 -12.40
C LEU A 74 2.94 -23.33 -12.79
N LYS A 75 2.95 -24.49 -12.14
CA LYS A 75 3.94 -25.58 -12.35
C LYS A 75 5.40 -25.12 -12.13
N LEU A 76 5.60 -24.19 -11.20
CA LEU A 76 6.91 -23.64 -10.84
C LEU A 76 7.58 -24.51 -9.77
N PRO A 77 8.93 -24.59 -9.74
CA PRO A 77 9.63 -25.26 -8.67
C PRO A 77 9.38 -24.59 -7.32
N ILE A 78 9.30 -25.37 -6.25
CA ILE A 78 9.17 -24.92 -4.87
C ILE A 78 10.53 -25.03 -4.21
N ASN A 79 11.02 -23.90 -3.67
CA ASN A 79 12.15 -23.87 -2.77
C ASN A 79 11.61 -23.89 -1.33
N TYR A 80 12.14 -24.78 -0.48
CA TYR A 80 11.67 -24.91 0.88
C TYR A 80 12.79 -25.24 1.87
N ILE A 81 12.53 -24.91 3.15
CA ILE A 81 13.35 -25.28 4.30
C ILE A 81 12.51 -26.09 5.28
N ILE A 82 13.18 -26.99 6.01
CA ILE A 82 12.54 -27.80 7.05
C ILE A 82 12.91 -27.25 8.42
N SER A 83 11.89 -26.77 9.16
CA SER A 83 12.02 -26.29 10.54
C SER A 83 11.39 -27.29 11.48
N LYS A 84 12.23 -28.08 12.15
CA LYS A 84 11.77 -29.14 13.06
C LYS A 84 11.02 -28.58 14.27
N ASN A 85 9.99 -29.30 14.72
CA ASN A 85 9.15 -28.95 15.85
C ASN A 85 8.32 -27.67 15.69
N TYR A 86 8.17 -27.16 14.46
CA TYR A 86 7.28 -26.04 14.18
C TYR A 86 5.84 -26.51 13.94
N GLY A 87 4.88 -25.79 14.51
CA GLY A 87 3.46 -26.06 14.38
C GLY A 87 2.65 -24.78 14.36
N LEU A 88 1.38 -24.87 14.74
CA LEU A 88 0.45 -23.73 14.70
C LEU A 88 0.89 -22.55 15.56
N LYS A 89 1.52 -22.81 16.71
CA LYS A 89 2.04 -21.77 17.59
C LYS A 89 3.09 -20.90 16.90
N GLU A 90 4.02 -21.52 16.20
CA GLU A 90 5.07 -20.82 15.47
C GLU A 90 4.51 -20.07 14.27
N VAL A 91 3.50 -20.63 13.58
CA VAL A 91 2.73 -19.90 12.54
C VAL A 91 2.12 -18.62 13.09
N GLN A 92 1.48 -18.69 14.28
CA GLN A 92 0.88 -17.53 14.92
C GLN A 92 1.92 -16.47 15.29
N VAL A 93 3.06 -16.87 15.87
CA VAL A 93 4.16 -15.95 16.22
C VAL A 93 4.74 -15.27 15.00
N LEU A 94 5.02 -16.02 13.92
CA LEU A 94 5.53 -15.46 12.67
C LEU A 94 4.56 -14.44 12.05
N ASN A 95 3.27 -14.75 12.03
CA ASN A 95 2.25 -13.85 11.47
C ASN A 95 1.95 -12.64 12.35
N ALA A 96 1.99 -12.77 13.68
CA ALA A 96 1.70 -11.68 14.62
C ALA A 96 2.72 -10.53 14.51
N ASN A 97 3.96 -10.84 14.16
CA ASN A 97 5.05 -9.88 14.06
C ASN A 97 5.24 -9.29 12.63
N MET A 98 4.44 -9.73 11.66
CA MET A 98 4.52 -9.19 10.29
C MET A 98 3.77 -7.85 10.20
N LYS A 99 4.53 -6.77 9.96
CA LYS A 99 3.96 -5.45 9.68
C LYS A 99 3.88 -5.24 8.18
N ASN A 100 2.68 -4.95 7.68
CA ASN A 100 2.51 -4.56 6.30
C ASN A 100 3.13 -3.19 6.03
N TRP A 101 3.81 -3.04 4.92
CA TRP A 101 4.37 -1.76 4.48
C TRP A 101 3.28 -0.70 4.39
N GLN A 102 3.56 0.43 5.01
CA GLN A 102 2.75 1.63 4.93
C GLN A 102 3.24 2.49 3.75
N ILE A 103 2.47 3.49 3.37
CA ILE A 103 2.86 4.41 2.26
C ILE A 103 4.23 5.04 2.53
N VAL A 104 4.52 5.41 3.78
CA VAL A 104 5.80 6.00 4.17
C VAL A 104 7.00 5.08 3.90
N ASP A 105 6.83 3.77 4.06
CA ASP A 105 7.90 2.79 3.82
C ASP A 105 8.26 2.74 2.32
N TYR A 106 7.23 2.77 1.45
CA TYR A 106 7.42 2.85 0.00
C TYR A 106 8.09 4.17 -0.41
N VAL A 107 7.65 5.31 0.17
CA VAL A 107 8.24 6.63 -0.11
C VAL A 107 9.72 6.62 0.23
N ASN A 108 10.08 6.18 1.43
CA ASN A 108 11.48 6.15 1.87
C ASN A 108 12.32 5.27 0.93
N GLY A 109 11.85 4.04 0.64
CA GLY A 109 12.57 3.13 -0.23
C GLY A 109 12.79 3.69 -1.64
N TYR A 110 11.77 4.28 -2.26
CA TYR A 110 11.92 4.86 -3.61
C TYR A 110 12.71 6.18 -3.61
N CYS A 111 12.64 6.98 -2.54
CA CYS A 111 13.50 8.15 -2.38
C CYS A 111 14.97 7.76 -2.25
N ASP A 112 15.29 6.72 -1.47
CA ASP A 112 16.66 6.21 -1.32
C ASP A 112 17.21 5.64 -2.64
N LEU A 113 16.34 5.10 -3.49
CA LEU A 113 16.67 4.69 -4.85
C LEU A 113 16.77 5.85 -5.85
N GLY A 114 16.52 7.10 -5.42
CA GLY A 114 16.66 8.30 -6.25
C GLY A 114 15.48 8.55 -7.20
N TYR A 115 14.30 7.99 -6.94
CA TYR A 115 13.11 8.21 -7.78
C TYR A 115 12.59 9.63 -7.58
N LYS A 116 12.78 10.50 -8.59
CA LYS A 116 12.46 11.93 -8.52
C LYS A 116 10.99 12.21 -8.18
N ASP A 117 10.05 11.45 -8.77
CA ASP A 117 8.62 11.64 -8.51
C ASP A 117 8.25 11.39 -7.02
N TYR A 118 8.94 10.45 -6.34
CA TYR A 118 8.74 10.18 -4.92
C TYR A 118 9.40 11.21 -4.01
N ILE A 119 10.54 11.77 -4.43
CA ILE A 119 11.18 12.89 -3.74
C ILE A 119 10.23 14.11 -3.79
N THR A 120 9.71 14.44 -4.97
CA THR A 120 8.71 15.49 -5.17
C THR A 120 7.45 15.25 -4.34
N TYR A 121 6.96 14.01 -4.28
CA TYR A 121 5.84 13.64 -3.41
C TYR A 121 6.13 13.91 -1.95
N ARG A 122 7.29 13.51 -1.44
CA ARG A 122 7.70 13.70 -0.04
C ARG A 122 7.77 15.17 0.33
N GLU A 123 8.35 16.00 -0.53
CA GLU A 123 8.42 17.45 -0.38
C GLU A 123 7.02 18.07 -0.38
N PHE A 124 6.17 17.68 -1.33
CA PHE A 124 4.79 18.17 -1.41
C PHE A 124 3.96 17.85 -0.16
N VAL A 125 4.11 16.64 0.40
CA VAL A 125 3.44 16.26 1.65
C VAL A 125 3.99 17.07 2.84
N ALA A 126 5.30 17.33 2.89
CA ALA A 126 5.91 18.14 3.93
C ALA A 126 5.43 19.60 3.88
N ASP A 127 5.30 20.17 2.68
CA ASP A 127 4.89 21.56 2.48
C ASP A 127 3.41 21.81 2.81
N TYR A 128 2.52 20.87 2.46
CA TYR A 128 1.07 21.08 2.52
C TYR A 128 0.33 20.26 3.58
N GLY A 129 0.97 19.26 4.19
CA GLY A 129 0.36 18.41 5.22
C GLY A 129 -0.77 17.49 4.73
N PHE A 130 -0.89 17.25 3.44
CA PHE A 130 -1.93 16.38 2.89
C PHE A 130 -1.78 14.92 3.30
N GLN A 131 -2.92 14.25 3.50
CA GLN A 131 -2.94 12.80 3.61
C GLN A 131 -2.38 12.15 2.34
N SER A 132 -1.69 11.03 2.50
CA SER A 132 -0.98 10.33 1.41
C SER A 132 -1.80 10.14 0.14
N GLN A 133 -3.05 9.71 0.27
CA GLN A 133 -3.92 9.47 -0.89
C GLN A 133 -4.29 10.76 -1.64
N VAL A 134 -4.45 11.88 -0.90
CA VAL A 134 -4.74 13.19 -1.48
C VAL A 134 -3.52 13.70 -2.26
N ALA A 135 -2.33 13.61 -1.66
CA ALA A 135 -1.09 14.02 -2.32
C ALA A 135 -0.82 13.21 -3.60
N ILE A 136 -1.01 11.88 -3.55
CA ILE A 136 -0.90 11.02 -4.73
C ILE A 136 -1.86 11.47 -5.83
N LEU A 137 -3.11 11.74 -5.49
CA LEU A 137 -4.15 12.16 -6.44
C LEU A 137 -3.84 13.52 -7.06
N LEU A 138 -3.46 14.51 -6.25
CA LEU A 138 -3.15 15.86 -6.75
C LEU A 138 -1.95 15.84 -7.70
N LEU A 139 -0.89 15.11 -7.35
CA LEU A 139 0.34 15.03 -8.12
C LEU A 139 0.20 14.15 -9.38
N SER A 140 -0.54 13.04 -9.31
CA SER A 140 -0.74 12.16 -10.47
C SER A 140 -1.81 12.67 -11.43
N GLY A 141 -2.69 13.57 -10.99
CA GLY A 141 -3.86 14.00 -11.76
C GLY A 141 -4.90 12.87 -12.00
N GLU A 142 -4.65 11.66 -11.46
CA GLU A 142 -5.51 10.50 -11.62
C GLU A 142 -6.61 10.49 -10.56
N TYR A 143 -7.83 10.79 -10.96
CA TYR A 143 -8.99 10.72 -10.10
C TYR A 143 -9.59 9.31 -10.13
N PRO A 144 -10.11 8.79 -8.99
CA PRO A 144 -10.74 7.48 -8.97
C PRO A 144 -11.91 7.44 -9.96
N SER A 145 -11.73 6.71 -11.05
CA SER A 145 -12.79 6.43 -12.02
C SER A 145 -12.89 4.92 -12.22
N GLY A 146 -13.94 4.31 -11.68
CA GLY A 146 -14.32 2.94 -12.00
C GLY A 146 -13.28 1.86 -11.72
N ASN A 147 -12.99 1.04 -12.73
CA ASN A 147 -12.21 -0.22 -12.61
C ASN A 147 -10.70 -0.07 -12.83
N ASP A 148 -10.16 1.13 -12.91
CA ASP A 148 -8.73 1.32 -13.14
C ASP A 148 -7.87 0.93 -11.93
N VAL A 149 -6.67 0.42 -12.22
CA VAL A 149 -5.64 0.17 -11.22
C VAL A 149 -5.41 1.46 -10.44
N SER A 150 -5.79 1.44 -9.15
CA SER A 150 -5.79 2.66 -8.35
C SER A 150 -4.41 3.30 -8.35
N SER A 151 -4.35 4.63 -8.36
CA SER A 151 -3.10 5.41 -8.21
C SER A 151 -2.27 4.94 -7.01
N GLY A 152 -2.92 4.45 -5.96
CA GLY A 152 -2.26 3.83 -4.80
C GLY A 152 -1.54 2.51 -5.11
N THR A 153 -2.02 1.70 -6.06
CA THR A 153 -1.32 0.48 -6.49
C THR A 153 -0.10 0.83 -7.33
N LYS A 154 -0.23 1.72 -8.30
CA LYS A 154 0.89 2.25 -9.10
C LYS A 154 1.97 2.85 -8.20
N PHE A 155 1.55 3.57 -7.14
CA PHE A 155 2.46 4.15 -6.15
C PHE A 155 3.28 3.08 -5.43
N LYS A 156 2.65 2.01 -4.95
CA LYS A 156 3.35 0.91 -4.26
C LYS A 156 4.27 0.10 -5.18
N GLU A 157 3.97 0.04 -6.46
CA GLU A 157 4.74 -0.70 -7.47
C GLU A 157 5.91 0.11 -8.06
N GLY A 158 6.16 1.34 -7.61
CA GLY A 158 7.23 2.19 -8.15
C GLY A 158 6.86 2.89 -9.47
N ASN A 159 5.59 2.83 -9.86
CA ASN A 159 5.09 3.36 -11.14
C ASN A 159 4.39 4.72 -10.97
N PHE A 160 4.55 5.36 -9.82
CA PHE A 160 3.99 6.70 -9.58
C PHE A 160 4.72 7.73 -10.42
N LYS A 161 3.91 8.64 -11.03
CA LYS A 161 4.41 9.78 -11.82
C LYS A 161 3.71 11.06 -11.43
N VAL A 162 4.47 12.12 -11.29
CA VAL A 162 3.98 13.48 -11.17
C VAL A 162 3.65 13.98 -12.58
N GLN A 163 2.38 14.24 -12.85
CA GLN A 163 1.91 14.67 -14.18
C GLN A 163 2.17 16.16 -14.41
N ASP A 164 1.69 16.99 -13.50
CA ASP A 164 1.89 18.44 -13.52
C ASP A 164 2.04 18.98 -12.10
N TYR A 165 3.28 19.21 -11.70
CA TYR A 165 3.59 19.76 -10.38
C TYR A 165 3.01 21.16 -10.17
N ASN A 166 3.05 22.02 -11.20
CA ASN A 166 2.58 23.39 -11.07
C ASN A 166 1.06 23.43 -10.89
N GLU A 167 0.34 22.57 -11.59
CA GLU A 167 -1.11 22.43 -11.40
C GLU A 167 -1.45 21.84 -10.02
N ALA A 168 -0.73 20.83 -9.57
CA ALA A 168 -0.90 20.29 -8.22
C ALA A 168 -0.64 21.35 -7.15
N LYS A 169 0.40 22.14 -7.30
CA LYS A 169 0.75 23.27 -6.43
C LYS A 169 -0.35 24.31 -6.40
N ARG A 170 -0.84 24.76 -7.55
CA ARG A 170 -1.94 25.72 -7.64
C ARG A 170 -3.20 25.23 -6.91
N LYS A 171 -3.53 23.95 -7.06
CA LYS A 171 -4.67 23.34 -6.33
C LYS A 171 -4.41 23.29 -4.84
N ALA A 172 -3.20 22.89 -4.43
CA ALA A 172 -2.81 22.87 -3.03
C ALA A 172 -2.91 24.26 -2.38
N GLU A 173 -2.37 25.29 -3.01
CA GLU A 173 -2.43 26.68 -2.53
C GLU A 173 -3.88 27.17 -2.38
N LYS A 174 -4.76 26.88 -3.35
CA LYS A 174 -6.19 27.19 -3.23
C LYS A 174 -6.85 26.45 -2.06
N ILE A 175 -6.51 25.18 -1.82
CA ILE A 175 -7.03 24.44 -0.68
C ILE A 175 -6.57 25.07 0.64
N MET A 176 -5.29 25.44 0.74
CA MET A 176 -4.74 26.08 1.94
C MET A 176 -5.39 27.43 2.24
N MET A 177 -5.83 28.19 1.22
CA MET A 177 -6.58 29.44 1.41
C MET A 177 -7.92 29.28 2.14
N ILE A 178 -8.43 28.05 2.25
CA ILE A 178 -9.72 27.76 2.91
C ILE A 178 -9.55 27.57 4.43
N GLU A 179 -8.33 27.31 4.91
CA GLU A 179 -8.02 27.05 6.33
C GLU A 179 -8.68 28.04 7.31
N PRO A 180 -8.67 29.36 7.08
CA PRO A 180 -9.28 30.32 8.02
C PRO A 180 -10.82 30.19 8.15
N TYR A 181 -11.47 29.58 7.14
CA TYR A 181 -12.93 29.52 7.03
C TYR A 181 -13.52 28.17 7.34
N TYR A 182 -12.71 27.09 7.22
CA TYR A 182 -13.18 25.72 7.43
C TYR A 182 -12.07 24.83 7.99
N LYS A 183 -12.22 24.34 9.21
CA LYS A 183 -11.22 23.47 9.87
C LYS A 183 -11.02 22.10 9.21
N GLY A 184 -12.04 21.64 8.47
CA GLY A 184 -11.99 20.38 7.71
C GLY A 184 -11.35 20.49 6.32
N TYR A 185 -10.66 21.57 5.99
CA TYR A 185 -10.11 21.84 4.66
C TYR A 185 -9.14 20.76 4.15
N LEU A 186 -8.49 19.98 5.03
CA LEU A 186 -7.62 18.85 4.69
C LEU A 186 -8.36 17.50 4.61
N ARG A 187 -9.68 17.47 4.86
CA ARG A 187 -10.46 16.24 4.73
C ARG A 187 -10.49 15.77 3.28
N ARG A 188 -10.24 14.47 3.09
CA ARG A 188 -10.22 13.87 1.75
C ARG A 188 -11.52 14.09 0.97
N SER A 189 -12.68 13.93 1.61
CA SER A 189 -13.99 14.14 0.97
C SER A 189 -14.18 15.57 0.49
N PHE A 190 -13.78 16.56 1.31
CA PHE A 190 -13.83 17.97 0.95
C PHE A 190 -12.89 18.29 -0.22
N ILE A 191 -11.63 17.83 -0.16
CA ILE A 191 -10.66 18.09 -1.23
C ILE A 191 -11.13 17.47 -2.55
N LEU A 192 -11.68 16.26 -2.52
CA LEU A 192 -12.21 15.63 -3.74
C LEU A 192 -13.39 16.42 -4.34
N ALA A 193 -14.30 16.93 -3.50
CA ALA A 193 -15.39 17.79 -3.95
C ALA A 193 -14.84 19.07 -4.60
N LEU A 194 -13.94 19.76 -3.91
CA LEU A 194 -13.34 21.00 -4.39
C LEU A 194 -12.56 20.81 -5.70
N VAL A 195 -11.79 19.73 -5.80
CA VAL A 195 -11.08 19.39 -7.05
C VAL A 195 -12.04 19.05 -8.18
N GLY A 196 -13.20 18.44 -7.87
CA GLY A 196 -14.30 18.28 -8.82
C GLY A 196 -14.83 19.63 -9.31
N MET A 197 -15.00 20.58 -8.41
CA MET A 197 -15.43 21.94 -8.75
C MET A 197 -14.42 22.68 -9.62
N PHE A 198 -13.11 22.49 -9.42
CA PHE A 198 -12.06 23.07 -10.26
C PHE A 198 -12.12 22.63 -11.74
N LYS A 199 -12.84 21.55 -12.05
CA LYS A 199 -13.05 21.10 -13.43
C LYS A 199 -14.24 21.79 -14.10
N ASN A 200 -15.07 22.48 -13.33
CA ASN A 200 -16.22 23.20 -13.86
C ASN A 200 -15.78 24.59 -14.33
N GLU A 201 -15.93 24.88 -15.61
CA GLU A 201 -15.57 26.16 -16.22
C GLU A 201 -16.31 27.35 -15.61
N ASN A 202 -17.48 27.14 -15.03
CA ASN A 202 -18.28 28.17 -14.36
C ASN A 202 -17.91 28.35 -12.88
N PHE A 203 -16.92 27.62 -12.36
CA PHE A 203 -16.53 27.71 -10.95
C PHE A 203 -15.45 28.77 -10.74
N GLU A 204 -15.87 29.90 -10.16
CA GLU A 204 -14.96 30.99 -9.79
C GLU A 204 -14.50 30.85 -8.35
N PHE A 205 -13.23 30.46 -8.15
CA PHE A 205 -12.66 30.24 -6.81
C PHE A 205 -12.67 31.51 -5.94
N THR A 206 -12.44 32.67 -6.53
CA THR A 206 -12.49 33.98 -5.82
C THR A 206 -13.87 34.30 -5.27
N GLU A 207 -14.92 33.97 -6.03
CA GLU A 207 -16.31 34.13 -5.57
C GLU A 207 -16.64 33.11 -4.45
N PHE A 208 -16.16 31.88 -4.57
CA PHE A 208 -16.30 30.86 -3.54
C PHE A 208 -15.69 31.33 -2.21
N ILE A 209 -14.45 31.82 -2.21
CA ILE A 209 -13.80 32.39 -1.00
C ILE A 209 -14.56 33.56 -0.47
N ALA A 210 -15.10 34.48 -1.31
CA ALA A 210 -15.90 35.59 -0.87
C ALA A 210 -17.18 35.15 -0.15
N LYS A 211 -17.85 34.11 -0.64
CA LYS A 211 -19.02 33.50 0.01
C LYS A 211 -18.65 32.82 1.34
N LEU A 212 -17.50 32.12 1.41
CA LEU A 212 -17.02 31.56 2.67
C LEU A 212 -16.75 32.60 3.75
N LYS A 213 -16.28 33.80 3.39
CA LYS A 213 -16.07 34.91 4.32
C LYS A 213 -17.38 35.45 4.91
N GLN A 214 -18.47 35.38 4.17
CA GLN A 214 -19.78 35.92 4.53
C GLN A 214 -20.73 34.89 5.14
N GLN A 215 -20.34 33.62 5.19
CA GLN A 215 -21.22 32.57 5.69
C GLN A 215 -21.56 32.79 7.19
N PRO A 216 -22.84 32.66 7.57
CA PRO A 216 -23.25 32.83 8.96
C PRO A 216 -22.88 31.67 9.86
N THR A 217 -22.63 30.49 9.27
CA THR A 217 -22.22 29.25 9.95
C THR A 217 -21.07 28.59 9.20
N THR A 218 -20.17 27.96 9.93
CA THR A 218 -19.07 27.18 9.33
C THR A 218 -19.61 26.01 8.52
N LEU A 219 -18.88 25.63 7.46
CA LEU A 219 -19.15 24.40 6.72
C LEU A 219 -19.14 23.21 7.67
N GLN A 220 -20.12 22.33 7.53
CA GLN A 220 -20.18 21.10 8.31
C GLN A 220 -19.29 20.03 7.71
N ASP A 221 -18.75 19.18 8.61
CA ASP A 221 -17.97 18.02 8.21
C ASP A 221 -18.84 16.97 7.54
N CYS A 222 -18.58 16.69 6.27
CA CYS A 222 -19.26 15.64 5.53
C CYS A 222 -18.36 14.43 5.32
N THR A 223 -18.96 13.24 5.29
CA THR A 223 -18.22 11.99 5.06
C THR A 223 -18.10 11.66 3.58
N ASN A 224 -19.06 12.08 2.77
CA ASN A 224 -19.13 11.81 1.33
C ASN A 224 -18.87 13.07 0.50
N VAL A 225 -18.27 12.88 -0.67
CA VAL A 225 -17.99 13.97 -1.64
C VAL A 225 -19.25 14.68 -2.08
N SER A 226 -20.34 13.94 -2.31
CA SER A 226 -21.63 14.48 -2.77
C SER A 226 -22.39 15.32 -1.74
N GLN A 227 -21.90 15.36 -0.50
CA GLN A 227 -22.52 16.19 0.56
C GLN A 227 -21.90 17.59 0.66
N TYR A 228 -20.77 17.81 0.01
CA TYR A 228 -20.14 19.12 -0.17
C TYR A 228 -20.60 19.76 -1.49
#